data_be8f8fce7a70cf7730ce2e261627dd95
#
_entry.id   be8f8fce7a70cf7730ce2e261627dd95
#
_cell.length_a   1.000
_cell.length_b   1.000
_cell.length_c   1.000
_cell.angle_alpha   90.00
_cell.angle_beta   90.00
_cell.angle_gamma   90.00
#
_symmetry.space_group_name_H-M   'P 1'
#
loop_
_entity.id
_entity.type
_entity.pdbx_description
1 polymer ?
#
loop_
_entity_poly.entity_id
_entity_poly.type
_entity_poly.pdbx_seq_one_letter_code
_entity_poly.pdbx_strand_id
1 'polypeptide(L)'
;APGKGRMTSCISGWTCYTINLVKHKVYGLDKFYTNFDPGSGGALDAAIAGGFKKGKPVFSYYWTPTGLMGKVDLVQLKEPTYDNACWTKMMAVVEDIKANGPEVYKDTCACAYVDMALTKSATTKFANDPANKPIIDFIKKYSLPTADVNKSLGFYMDADGDLEATAKDFLKGSKAWTKWVPSDVAKKVKAAL
;
A
#
# COMPACT_ATOMS: atom_id res chain seq x y z
N ALA A 1 20.04 -19.13 7.21
CA ALA A 1 21.44 -19.56 7.26
C ALA A 1 22.23 -18.53 8.07
N PRO A 2 23.21 -18.96 8.89
CA PRO A 2 24.10 -18.04 9.59
C PRO A 2 24.81 -17.13 8.59
N GLY A 3 24.83 -15.83 8.84
CA GLY A 3 25.51 -14.84 8.00
C GLY A 3 24.71 -14.22 6.86
N LYS A 4 23.47 -14.66 6.60
CA LYS A 4 22.59 -13.97 5.65
C LYS A 4 21.82 -12.82 6.33
N GLY A 5 21.65 -11.71 5.60
CA GLY A 5 20.73 -10.66 5.96
C GLY A 5 19.27 -11.14 5.97
N ARG A 6 18.36 -10.31 6.39
CA ARG A 6 16.93 -10.58 6.40
C ARG A 6 16.20 -9.53 5.57
N MET A 7 15.42 -9.98 4.60
CA MET A 7 14.36 -9.19 3.98
C MET A 7 13.05 -9.56 4.69
N THR A 8 12.43 -8.61 5.40
CA THR A 8 11.11 -8.83 5.99
C THR A 8 10.08 -8.77 4.86
N SER A 9 9.51 -9.91 4.55
CA SER A 9 8.63 -10.10 3.40
C SER A 9 7.16 -9.82 3.74
N CYS A 10 6.32 -10.08 2.78
CA CYS A 10 4.88 -10.22 2.95
C CYS A 10 4.55 -11.45 3.81
N ILE A 11 3.34 -11.51 4.32
CA ILE A 11 2.88 -12.57 5.21
C ILE A 11 2.61 -13.83 4.39
N SER A 12 3.02 -14.99 4.91
CA SER A 12 2.68 -16.30 4.36
C SER A 12 1.16 -16.43 4.21
N GLY A 13 0.71 -17.00 3.10
CA GLY A 13 -0.71 -17.06 2.72
C GLY A 13 -1.21 -15.86 1.91
N TRP A 14 -0.47 -14.76 1.86
CA TRP A 14 -0.74 -13.69 0.90
C TRP A 14 0.05 -13.94 -0.39
N THR A 15 -0.57 -13.64 -1.53
CA THR A 15 0.09 -13.86 -2.85
C THR A 15 1.42 -13.12 -2.97
N CYS A 16 1.56 -11.95 -2.36
CA CYS A 16 2.80 -11.19 -2.35
C CYS A 16 3.98 -11.94 -1.69
N TYR A 17 3.74 -12.84 -0.73
CA TYR A 17 4.80 -13.67 -0.16
C TYR A 17 5.46 -14.55 -1.22
N THR A 18 4.64 -15.25 -2.00
CA THR A 18 5.15 -16.13 -3.07
C THR A 18 5.76 -15.33 -4.22
N ILE A 19 5.17 -14.17 -4.58
CA ILE A 19 5.77 -13.25 -5.55
C ILE A 19 7.17 -12.82 -5.08
N ASN A 20 7.31 -12.40 -3.83
CA ASN A 20 8.61 -12.02 -3.27
C ASN A 20 9.60 -13.17 -3.23
N LEU A 21 9.14 -14.41 -2.97
CA LEU A 21 9.98 -15.59 -3.03
C LEU A 21 10.57 -15.81 -4.43
N VAL A 22 9.73 -15.67 -5.47
CA VAL A 22 10.15 -15.76 -6.87
C VAL A 22 11.12 -14.63 -7.21
N LYS A 23 10.77 -13.37 -6.91
CA LYS A 23 11.64 -12.21 -7.14
C LYS A 23 13.00 -12.38 -6.44
N HIS A 24 12.99 -12.88 -5.21
CA HIS A 24 14.21 -13.14 -4.44
C HIS A 24 15.18 -14.07 -5.19
N LYS A 25 14.66 -15.13 -5.79
CA LYS A 25 15.46 -16.07 -6.61
C LYS A 25 15.92 -15.42 -7.90
N VAL A 26 15.01 -14.78 -8.66
CA VAL A 26 15.34 -14.16 -9.95
C VAL A 26 16.39 -13.06 -9.80
N TYR A 27 16.34 -12.27 -8.73
CA TYR A 27 17.33 -11.22 -8.47
C TYR A 27 18.59 -11.71 -7.76
N GLY A 28 18.69 -13.01 -7.46
CA GLY A 28 19.83 -13.60 -6.76
C GLY A 28 19.96 -13.13 -5.30
N LEU A 29 18.90 -12.59 -4.73
CA LEU A 29 18.86 -12.09 -3.34
C LEU A 29 18.91 -13.24 -2.33
N ASP A 30 18.44 -14.42 -2.71
CA ASP A 30 18.46 -15.63 -1.90
C ASP A 30 19.88 -16.06 -1.47
N LYS A 31 20.92 -15.60 -2.18
CA LYS A 31 22.32 -15.79 -1.80
C LYS A 31 22.72 -14.98 -0.58
N PHE A 32 22.13 -13.81 -0.38
CA PHE A 32 22.53 -12.80 0.61
C PHE A 32 21.50 -12.58 1.70
N TYR A 33 20.21 -12.84 1.42
CA TYR A 33 19.10 -12.57 2.33
C TYR A 33 18.17 -13.78 2.44
N THR A 34 17.51 -13.89 3.59
CA THR A 34 16.36 -14.77 3.76
C THR A 34 15.07 -13.99 3.48
N ASN A 35 14.14 -14.59 2.76
CA ASN A 35 12.77 -14.09 2.61
C ASN A 35 12.00 -14.43 3.88
N PHE A 36 11.98 -13.49 4.85
CA PHE A 36 11.48 -13.74 6.20
C PHE A 36 10.00 -13.38 6.31
N ASP A 37 9.20 -14.36 6.73
CA ASP A 37 7.79 -14.15 7.05
C ASP A 37 7.65 -13.50 8.44
N PRO A 38 7.04 -12.31 8.56
CA PRO A 38 6.80 -11.67 9.84
C PRO A 38 5.65 -12.32 10.64
N GLY A 39 4.83 -13.18 10.02
CA GLY A 39 3.70 -13.87 10.62
C GLY A 39 2.40 -13.04 10.71
N SER A 40 2.47 -11.72 10.71
CA SER A 40 1.30 -10.84 10.68
C SER A 40 1.62 -9.44 10.14
N GLY A 41 0.59 -8.70 9.71
CA GLY A 41 0.75 -7.31 9.28
C GLY A 41 1.31 -6.41 10.39
N GLY A 42 0.80 -6.57 11.62
CA GLY A 42 1.32 -5.80 12.76
C GLY A 42 2.79 -6.13 13.08
N ALA A 43 3.23 -7.37 12.90
CA ALA A 43 4.63 -7.74 13.08
C ALA A 43 5.53 -7.18 11.95
N LEU A 44 5.02 -7.09 10.72
CA LEU A 44 5.70 -6.40 9.62
C LEU A 44 5.88 -4.92 9.94
N ASP A 45 4.81 -4.23 10.34
CA ASP A 45 4.83 -2.83 10.74
C ASP A 45 5.82 -2.59 11.90
N ALA A 46 5.77 -3.44 12.92
CA ALA A 46 6.66 -3.34 14.07
C ALA A 46 8.14 -3.56 13.70
N ALA A 47 8.43 -4.46 12.77
CA ALA A 47 9.78 -4.70 12.29
C ALA A 47 10.35 -3.47 11.57
N ILE A 48 9.56 -2.83 10.70
CA ILE A 48 9.96 -1.62 9.96
C ILE A 48 10.10 -0.44 10.92
N ALA A 49 9.07 -0.14 11.72
CA ALA A 49 9.07 0.97 12.67
C ALA A 49 10.18 0.83 13.71
N GLY A 50 10.41 -0.38 14.22
CA GLY A 50 11.45 -0.66 15.21
C GLY A 50 12.86 -0.50 14.64
N GLY A 51 13.07 -0.87 13.39
CA GLY A 51 14.35 -0.63 12.69
C GLY A 51 14.58 0.87 12.48
N PHE A 52 13.60 1.58 11.95
CA PHE A 52 13.63 3.02 11.73
C PHE A 52 13.92 3.79 13.03
N LYS A 53 13.19 3.50 14.12
CA LYS A 53 13.40 4.12 15.43
C LYS A 53 14.80 3.90 16.00
N LYS A 54 15.43 2.77 15.68
CA LYS A 54 16.80 2.42 16.13
C LYS A 54 17.89 2.93 15.18
N GLY A 55 17.54 3.66 14.10
CA GLY A 55 18.48 4.07 13.07
C GLY A 55 19.16 2.91 12.34
N LYS A 56 18.53 1.72 12.32
CA LYS A 56 19.07 0.53 11.65
C LYS A 56 18.49 0.40 10.25
N PRO A 57 19.28 -0.03 9.26
CA PRO A 57 18.76 -0.29 7.93
C PRO A 57 17.72 -1.41 7.99
N VAL A 58 16.61 -1.20 7.29
CA VAL A 58 15.53 -2.18 7.12
C VAL A 58 15.39 -2.49 5.65
N PHE A 59 15.43 -3.76 5.30
CA PHE A 59 15.07 -4.24 3.97
C PHE A 59 13.77 -5.02 4.08
N SER A 60 12.69 -4.50 3.45
CA SER A 60 11.35 -5.08 3.59
C SER A 60 10.52 -4.94 2.33
N TYR A 61 9.53 -5.81 2.19
CA TYR A 61 8.35 -5.54 1.39
C TYR A 61 7.43 -4.59 2.16
N TYR A 62 6.81 -3.65 1.45
CA TYR A 62 5.72 -2.85 2.02
C TYR A 62 4.83 -2.28 0.89
N TRP A 63 3.74 -1.63 1.24
CA TRP A 63 2.80 -1.03 0.28
C TRP A 63 2.27 0.31 0.78
N THR A 64 1.61 1.03 -0.11
CA THR A 64 0.99 2.33 0.15
C THR A 64 -0.41 2.38 -0.48
N PRO A 65 -1.40 3.09 0.11
CA PRO A 65 -1.30 3.93 1.31
C PRO A 65 -1.43 3.13 2.62
N THR A 66 -0.67 3.53 3.64
CA THR A 66 -0.75 2.98 5.01
C THR A 66 -0.39 4.02 6.05
N GLY A 67 -0.78 3.79 7.31
CA GLY A 67 -0.43 4.67 8.42
C GLY A 67 1.08 4.71 8.68
N LEU A 68 1.78 3.57 8.54
CA LEU A 68 3.23 3.52 8.71
C LEU A 68 3.95 4.38 7.67
N MET A 69 3.49 4.39 6.41
CA MET A 69 4.03 5.26 5.35
C MET A 69 3.80 6.75 5.60
N GLY A 70 2.91 7.09 6.52
CA GLY A 70 2.72 8.47 7.01
C GLY A 70 3.70 8.86 8.12
N LYS A 71 4.47 7.89 8.65
CA LYS A 71 5.36 8.07 9.83
C LYS A 71 6.84 7.79 9.54
N VAL A 72 7.14 7.01 8.52
CA VAL A 72 8.51 6.62 8.18
C VAL A 72 8.79 6.89 6.71
N ASP A 73 9.98 7.40 6.43
CA ASP A 73 10.46 7.56 5.05
C ASP A 73 11.15 6.28 4.61
N LEU A 74 10.47 5.55 3.73
CA LEU A 74 11.04 4.38 3.06
C LEU A 74 11.43 4.74 1.63
N VAL A 75 12.59 4.25 1.20
CA VAL A 75 13.06 4.39 -0.16
C VAL A 75 12.68 3.14 -0.95
N GLN A 76 11.86 3.32 -1.98
CA GLN A 76 11.54 2.23 -2.90
C GLN A 76 12.78 1.87 -3.73
N LEU A 77 13.20 0.62 -3.64
CA LEU A 77 14.30 0.12 -4.47
C LEU A 77 13.82 -0.08 -5.89
N LYS A 78 14.69 0.31 -6.84
CA LYS A 78 14.38 0.20 -8.26
C LYS A 78 14.45 -1.26 -8.70
N GLU A 79 13.38 -1.72 -9.32
CA GLU A 79 13.26 -3.01 -10.01
C GLU A 79 13.20 -2.78 -11.53
N PRO A 80 13.38 -3.83 -12.36
CA PRO A 80 12.99 -3.78 -13.77
C PRO A 80 11.54 -3.31 -13.89
N THR A 81 11.29 -2.40 -14.81
CA THR A 81 9.94 -1.83 -15.02
C THR A 81 8.91 -2.95 -15.25
N TYR A 82 7.68 -2.72 -14.81
CA TYR A 82 6.58 -3.65 -15.07
C TYR A 82 6.50 -3.98 -16.57
N ASP A 83 6.45 -5.26 -16.86
CA ASP A 83 6.24 -5.82 -18.19
C ASP A 83 5.17 -6.92 -18.10
N ASN A 84 4.10 -6.80 -18.88
CA ASN A 84 2.96 -7.70 -18.78
C ASN A 84 3.31 -9.15 -19.18
N ALA A 85 4.20 -9.34 -20.14
CA ALA A 85 4.60 -10.68 -20.58
C ALA A 85 5.45 -11.35 -19.49
N CYS A 86 6.39 -10.62 -18.89
CA CYS A 86 7.18 -11.09 -17.76
C CYS A 86 6.30 -11.35 -16.55
N TRP A 87 5.39 -10.41 -16.21
CA TRP A 87 4.47 -10.59 -15.09
C TRP A 87 3.63 -11.87 -15.22
N THR A 88 3.07 -12.13 -16.40
CA THR A 88 2.29 -13.33 -16.66
C THR A 88 3.11 -14.61 -16.48
N LYS A 89 4.35 -14.64 -16.99
CA LYS A 89 5.25 -15.79 -16.81
C LYS A 89 5.62 -15.99 -15.34
N MET A 90 5.95 -14.92 -14.64
CA MET A 90 6.27 -14.95 -13.21
C MET A 90 5.08 -15.45 -12.40
N MET A 91 3.86 -14.97 -12.67
CA MET A 91 2.66 -15.39 -11.96
C MET A 91 2.31 -16.86 -12.21
N ALA A 92 2.60 -17.43 -13.38
CA ALA A 92 2.44 -18.86 -13.60
C ALA A 92 3.34 -19.68 -12.65
N VAL A 93 4.58 -19.25 -12.42
CA VAL A 93 5.48 -19.88 -11.45
C VAL A 93 4.98 -19.66 -10.01
N VAL A 94 4.46 -18.48 -9.70
CA VAL A 94 3.87 -18.17 -8.39
C VAL A 94 2.69 -19.10 -8.08
N GLU A 95 1.78 -19.31 -9.04
CA GLU A 95 0.63 -20.19 -8.82
C GLU A 95 1.04 -21.67 -8.73
N ASP A 96 2.05 -22.10 -9.49
CA ASP A 96 2.62 -23.46 -9.38
C ASP A 96 3.20 -23.69 -7.97
N ILE A 97 3.98 -22.73 -7.46
CA ILE A 97 4.54 -22.78 -6.09
C ILE A 97 3.44 -22.78 -5.03
N LYS A 98 2.39 -21.98 -5.19
CA LYS A 98 1.25 -21.96 -4.24
C LYS A 98 0.54 -23.31 -4.16
N ALA A 99 0.42 -23.99 -5.29
CA ALA A 99 -0.27 -25.28 -5.38
C ALA A 99 0.60 -26.45 -4.92
N ASN A 100 1.90 -26.44 -5.22
CA ASN A 100 2.78 -27.60 -5.14
C ASN A 100 4.02 -27.42 -4.25
N GLY A 101 4.20 -26.23 -3.64
CA GLY A 101 5.35 -25.93 -2.78
C GLY A 101 6.53 -25.26 -3.51
N PRO A 102 7.49 -24.69 -2.76
CA PRO A 102 8.59 -23.91 -3.32
C PRO A 102 9.61 -24.73 -4.14
N GLU A 103 9.61 -26.05 -4.02
CA GLU A 103 10.49 -26.97 -4.75
C GLU A 103 10.20 -27.06 -6.23
N VAL A 104 8.97 -26.71 -6.66
CA VAL A 104 8.60 -26.71 -8.08
C VAL A 104 9.03 -25.44 -8.81
N TYR A 105 9.81 -24.57 -8.17
CA TYR A 105 10.32 -23.35 -8.79
C TYR A 105 10.99 -23.62 -10.13
N LYS A 106 10.62 -22.83 -11.12
CA LYS A 106 11.25 -22.82 -12.45
C LYS A 106 11.81 -21.44 -12.75
N ASP A 107 12.88 -21.38 -13.50
CA ASP A 107 13.47 -20.13 -13.93
C ASP A 107 12.46 -19.27 -14.70
N THR A 108 12.41 -18.02 -14.33
CA THR A 108 11.49 -17.04 -14.91
C THR A 108 12.13 -15.64 -14.88
N CYS A 109 11.44 -14.65 -15.40
CA CYS A 109 11.79 -13.25 -15.20
C CYS A 109 11.05 -12.68 -13.97
N ALA A 110 11.48 -11.51 -13.52
CA ALA A 110 10.75 -10.71 -12.55
C ALA A 110 10.77 -9.23 -12.94
N CYS A 111 9.73 -8.52 -12.57
CA CYS A 111 9.58 -7.08 -12.78
C CYS A 111 8.84 -6.43 -11.60
N ALA A 112 8.79 -5.11 -11.58
CA ALA A 112 8.05 -4.36 -10.57
C ALA A 112 6.59 -4.78 -10.52
N TYR A 113 5.95 -4.57 -9.37
CA TYR A 113 4.50 -4.63 -9.27
C TYR A 113 3.86 -3.59 -10.17
N VAL A 114 2.69 -3.89 -10.70
CA VAL A 114 1.88 -2.91 -11.42
C VAL A 114 1.30 -1.88 -10.44
N ASP A 115 1.36 -0.61 -10.82
CA ASP A 115 0.66 0.44 -10.09
C ASP A 115 -0.86 0.28 -10.24
N MET A 116 -1.54 0.08 -9.12
CA MET A 116 -2.98 -0.12 -9.07
C MET A 116 -3.69 1.21 -8.79
N ALA A 117 -4.37 1.75 -9.80
CA ALA A 117 -5.20 2.91 -9.60
C ALA A 117 -6.39 2.60 -8.69
N LEU A 118 -6.52 3.34 -7.59
CA LEU A 118 -7.69 3.23 -6.72
C LEU A 118 -8.89 3.92 -7.37
N THR A 119 -9.97 3.19 -7.56
CA THR A 119 -11.20 3.68 -8.18
C THR A 119 -12.33 3.79 -7.17
N LYS A 120 -13.31 4.61 -7.51
CA LYS A 120 -14.56 4.77 -6.76
C LYS A 120 -15.67 4.12 -7.55
N SER A 121 -16.52 3.35 -6.89
CA SER A 121 -17.64 2.65 -7.53
C SER A 121 -18.94 2.98 -6.83
N ALA A 122 -20.02 3.03 -7.61
CA ALA A 122 -21.37 3.12 -7.12
C ALA A 122 -22.25 2.18 -7.93
N THR A 123 -23.36 1.70 -7.35
CA THR A 123 -24.31 0.90 -8.13
C THR A 123 -24.97 1.77 -9.21
N THR A 124 -25.28 1.18 -10.36
CA THR A 124 -25.95 1.87 -11.46
C THR A 124 -27.27 2.53 -11.01
N LYS A 125 -28.03 1.85 -10.16
CA LYS A 125 -29.28 2.37 -9.59
C LYS A 125 -29.02 3.65 -8.79
N PHE A 126 -28.02 3.65 -7.90
CA PHE A 126 -27.68 4.83 -7.09
C PHE A 126 -27.16 5.97 -7.96
N ALA A 127 -26.30 5.66 -8.92
CA ALA A 127 -25.66 6.67 -9.79
C ALA A 127 -26.65 7.36 -10.75
N ASN A 128 -27.72 6.67 -11.15
CA ASN A 128 -28.71 7.18 -12.09
C ASN A 128 -29.93 7.83 -11.40
N ASP A 129 -30.02 7.76 -10.09
CA ASP A 129 -31.08 8.44 -9.35
C ASP A 129 -30.80 9.96 -9.28
N PRO A 130 -31.69 10.81 -9.82
CA PRO A 130 -31.50 12.27 -9.78
C PRO A 130 -31.36 12.84 -8.38
N ALA A 131 -31.98 12.22 -7.37
CA ALA A 131 -31.87 12.63 -5.97
C ALA A 131 -30.43 12.52 -5.44
N ASN A 132 -29.63 11.63 -5.99
CA ASN A 132 -28.25 11.39 -5.59
C ASN A 132 -27.23 12.24 -6.35
N LYS A 133 -27.67 13.06 -7.30
CA LYS A 133 -26.77 13.86 -8.15
C LYS A 133 -25.73 14.65 -7.36
N PRO A 134 -26.03 15.38 -6.27
CA PRO A 134 -25.03 16.12 -5.50
C PRO A 134 -23.95 15.19 -4.90
N ILE A 135 -24.32 14.00 -4.45
CA ILE A 135 -23.41 13.01 -3.87
C ILE A 135 -22.52 12.42 -4.97
N ILE A 136 -23.10 12.09 -6.13
CA ILE A 136 -22.34 11.58 -7.28
C ILE A 136 -21.36 12.64 -7.79
N ASP A 137 -21.75 13.90 -7.85
CA ASP A 137 -20.88 15.00 -8.26
C ASP A 137 -19.70 15.17 -7.27
N PHE A 138 -19.95 15.01 -5.96
CA PHE A 138 -18.90 14.95 -4.94
C PHE A 138 -17.95 13.75 -5.15
N ILE A 139 -18.49 12.55 -5.28
CA ILE A 139 -17.70 11.32 -5.47
C ILE A 139 -16.82 11.43 -6.72
N LYS A 140 -17.33 11.99 -7.83
CA LYS A 140 -16.54 12.21 -9.06
C LYS A 140 -15.37 13.16 -8.85
N LYS A 141 -15.56 14.21 -8.06
CA LYS A 141 -14.52 15.22 -7.76
C LYS A 141 -13.54 14.77 -6.68
N TYR A 142 -13.97 13.89 -5.78
CA TYR A 142 -13.12 13.40 -4.69
C TYR A 142 -11.86 12.74 -5.26
N SER A 143 -10.71 13.27 -4.91
CA SER A 143 -9.40 12.73 -5.29
C SER A 143 -8.36 13.18 -4.27
N LEU A 144 -7.59 12.24 -3.77
CA LEU A 144 -6.49 12.49 -2.84
C LEU A 144 -5.20 11.86 -3.37
N PRO A 145 -4.08 12.61 -3.34
CA PRO A 145 -2.76 12.03 -3.53
C PRO A 145 -2.47 10.98 -2.44
N THR A 146 -1.76 9.93 -2.78
CA THR A 146 -1.36 8.87 -1.85
C THR A 146 -0.64 9.43 -0.61
N ALA A 147 0.19 10.46 -0.78
CA ALA A 147 0.88 11.12 0.33
C ALA A 147 -0.09 11.73 1.36
N ASP A 148 -1.19 12.35 0.91
CA ASP A 148 -2.20 12.92 1.81
C ASP A 148 -2.97 11.82 2.56
N VAL A 149 -3.23 10.70 1.90
CA VAL A 149 -3.85 9.52 2.53
C VAL A 149 -2.92 8.94 3.58
N ASN A 150 -1.64 8.73 3.26
CA ASN A 150 -0.63 8.25 4.21
C ASN A 150 -0.56 9.16 5.44
N LYS A 151 -0.51 10.49 5.24
CA LYS A 151 -0.48 11.47 6.32
C LYS A 151 -1.69 11.35 7.23
N SER A 152 -2.90 11.28 6.65
CA SER A 152 -4.13 11.13 7.44
C SER A 152 -4.18 9.81 8.21
N LEU A 153 -3.73 8.71 7.59
CA LEU A 153 -3.63 7.41 8.26
C LEU A 153 -2.57 7.41 9.37
N GLY A 154 -1.45 8.12 9.17
CA GLY A 154 -0.43 8.34 10.21
C GLY A 154 -1.02 9.10 11.41
N PHE A 155 -1.77 10.19 11.16
CA PHE A 155 -2.46 10.93 12.21
C PHE A 155 -3.49 10.06 12.94
N TYR A 156 -4.29 9.28 12.20
CA TYR A 156 -5.25 8.33 12.77
C TYR A 156 -4.61 7.36 13.76
N MET A 157 -3.42 6.85 13.45
CA MET A 157 -2.66 5.99 14.38
C MET A 157 -2.20 6.75 15.62
N ASP A 158 -1.79 8.02 15.49
CA ASP A 158 -1.34 8.85 16.62
C ASP A 158 -2.50 9.32 17.50
N ALA A 159 -3.70 9.41 16.93
CA ALA A 159 -4.95 9.77 17.62
C ALA A 159 -5.69 8.53 18.16
N ASP A 160 -5.00 7.40 18.38
CA ASP A 160 -5.57 6.15 18.90
C ASP A 160 -6.84 5.67 18.16
N GLY A 161 -6.89 5.93 16.86
CA GLY A 161 -8.03 5.53 16.02
C GLY A 161 -9.21 6.49 16.03
N ASP A 162 -9.04 7.73 16.51
CA ASP A 162 -10.10 8.74 16.49
C ASP A 162 -10.35 9.26 15.07
N LEU A 163 -11.44 8.78 14.47
CA LEU A 163 -11.87 9.20 13.13
C LEU A 163 -12.29 10.65 13.05
N GLU A 164 -12.94 11.18 14.10
CA GLU A 164 -13.41 12.55 14.13
C GLU A 164 -12.24 13.53 14.21
N ALA A 165 -11.29 13.28 15.10
CA ALA A 165 -10.06 14.06 15.19
C ALA A 165 -9.28 14.02 13.87
N THR A 166 -9.18 12.84 13.23
CA THR A 166 -8.50 12.66 11.94
C THR A 166 -9.19 13.45 10.82
N ALA A 167 -10.51 13.40 10.76
CA ALA A 167 -11.28 14.17 9.78
C ALA A 167 -11.11 15.69 9.98
N LYS A 168 -11.12 16.15 11.22
CA LYS A 168 -10.88 17.57 11.56
C LYS A 168 -9.47 18.01 11.20
N ASP A 169 -8.44 17.20 11.49
CA ASP A 169 -7.05 17.47 11.11
C ASP A 169 -6.93 17.61 9.57
N PHE A 170 -7.48 16.65 8.83
CA PHE A 170 -7.49 16.72 7.38
C PHE A 170 -8.20 17.96 6.84
N LEU A 171 -9.40 18.26 7.34
CA LEU A 171 -10.19 19.42 6.88
C LEU A 171 -9.51 20.75 7.20
N LYS A 172 -8.80 20.86 8.32
CA LYS A 172 -8.01 22.05 8.68
C LYS A 172 -6.72 22.15 7.88
N GLY A 173 -6.00 21.04 7.72
CA GLY A 173 -4.66 20.99 7.13
C GLY A 173 -4.62 20.95 5.61
N SER A 174 -5.66 20.41 4.95
CA SER A 174 -5.70 20.24 3.50
C SER A 174 -6.66 21.23 2.82
N LYS A 175 -6.26 21.74 1.65
CA LYS A 175 -7.15 22.51 0.76
C LYS A 175 -7.79 21.64 -0.34
N ALA A 176 -7.45 20.36 -0.43
CA ALA A 176 -7.91 19.48 -1.50
C ALA A 176 -9.45 19.36 -1.52
N TRP A 177 -10.05 19.16 -0.35
CA TRP A 177 -11.48 18.95 -0.20
C TRP A 177 -12.34 20.14 -0.66
N THR A 178 -11.80 21.37 -0.64
CA THR A 178 -12.56 22.56 -1.07
C THR A 178 -12.92 22.54 -2.54
N LYS A 179 -12.25 21.69 -3.33
CA LYS A 179 -12.54 21.48 -4.75
C LYS A 179 -13.63 20.44 -4.99
N TRP A 180 -13.99 19.66 -3.97
CA TRP A 180 -14.97 18.59 -4.09
C TRP A 180 -16.40 19.03 -3.86
N VAL A 181 -16.57 20.16 -3.20
CA VAL A 181 -17.87 20.72 -2.79
C VAL A 181 -18.09 22.12 -3.39
N PRO A 182 -19.34 22.57 -3.47
CA PRO A 182 -19.65 23.96 -3.82
C PRO A 182 -19.02 24.95 -2.83
N SER A 183 -18.74 26.18 -3.29
CA SER A 183 -18.02 27.18 -2.51
C SER A 183 -18.75 27.62 -1.23
N ASP A 184 -20.08 27.68 -1.26
CA ASP A 184 -20.92 27.98 -0.08
C ASP A 184 -20.85 26.86 0.95
N VAL A 185 -20.83 25.59 0.53
CA VAL A 185 -20.61 24.43 1.40
C VAL A 185 -19.21 24.49 2.01
N ALA A 186 -18.19 24.78 1.21
CA ALA A 186 -16.81 24.91 1.72
C ALA A 186 -16.71 26.02 2.79
N LYS A 187 -17.41 27.14 2.61
CA LYS A 187 -17.46 28.23 3.62
C LYS A 187 -18.11 27.76 4.92
N LYS A 188 -19.24 27.04 4.84
CA LYS A 188 -19.93 26.49 6.01
C LYS A 188 -19.05 25.49 6.79
N VAL A 189 -18.39 24.58 6.09
CA VAL A 189 -17.47 23.62 6.71
C VAL A 189 -16.34 24.34 7.42
N LYS A 190 -15.70 25.33 6.76
CA LYS A 190 -14.61 26.12 7.39
C LYS A 190 -15.06 26.88 8.63
N ALA A 191 -16.30 27.36 8.67
CA ALA A 191 -16.84 28.06 9.82
C ALA A 191 -17.17 27.14 11.00
N ALA A 192 -17.30 25.83 10.76
CA ALA A 192 -17.60 24.81 11.78
C ALA A 192 -16.35 24.09 12.31
N LEU A 193 -15.16 24.34 11.75
CA LEU A 193 -13.87 23.74 12.14
C LEU A 193 -13.13 24.58 13.18
#